data_e2a51a3b8a1993605d71a6328f918090
#
_entry.id   e2a51a3b8a1993605d71a6328f918090
#
_cell.length_a   1.000
_cell.length_b   1.000
_cell.length_c   1.000
_cell.angle_alpha   90.00
_cell.angle_beta   90.00
_cell.angle_gamma   90.00
#
_symmetry.space_group_name_H-M   'P 1'
#
loop_
_entity.id
_entity.type
_entity.pdbx_description
1 polymer ?
#
loop_
_entity_poly.entity_id
_entity_poly.type
_entity_poly.pdbx_seq_one_letter_code
_entity_poly.pdbx_strand_id
1 'polypeptide(L)'
;MRIDYNDRLFRASSNSAGGDVDDQTLFSYRQYGDLVWATYQGGAIAFGTMVGVVRGDGTLDLRYQHVSLTGGIKGGRCVSTPEVIDNDRVRLHESWEWTEGGYGAGTSIVEQVMPST
;
A
#
# COMPACT_ATOMS: atom_id res chain seq x y z
N MET A 1 -10.40 -16.03 -9.23
CA MET A 1 -9.00 -15.89 -9.72
C MET A 1 -8.21 -15.05 -8.73
N ARG A 2 -7.06 -15.52 -8.37
CA ARG A 2 -6.21 -14.79 -7.44
C ARG A 2 -5.24 -13.89 -8.21
N ILE A 3 -5.03 -12.71 -7.67
CA ILE A 3 -4.07 -11.77 -8.21
C ILE A 3 -2.70 -12.13 -7.63
N ASP A 4 -1.69 -12.17 -8.48
CA ASP A 4 -0.30 -12.29 -8.05
C ASP A 4 0.27 -10.88 -7.92
N TYR A 5 0.64 -10.49 -6.71
CA TYR A 5 1.17 -9.17 -6.44
C TYR A 5 2.69 -9.09 -6.60
N ASN A 6 3.33 -10.23 -6.90
CA ASN A 6 4.79 -10.25 -6.99
C ASN A 6 5.28 -9.37 -8.14
N ASP A 7 6.28 -8.53 -7.85
CA ASP A 7 6.92 -7.62 -8.81
C ASP A 7 5.98 -6.55 -9.36
N ARG A 8 4.92 -6.20 -8.62
CA ARG A 8 4.05 -5.09 -9.01
C ARG A 8 4.45 -3.82 -8.28
N LEU A 9 4.45 -2.71 -9.00
CA LEU A 9 4.77 -1.38 -8.49
C LEU A 9 3.49 -0.56 -8.48
N PHE A 10 3.20 0.09 -7.35
CA PHE A 10 2.00 0.91 -7.19
C PHE A 10 2.37 2.34 -6.81
N ARG A 11 1.50 3.26 -7.20
CA ARG A 11 1.58 4.68 -6.82
C ARG A 11 0.23 5.12 -6.27
N ALA A 12 0.23 5.95 -5.24
CA ALA A 12 -1.02 6.48 -4.70
C ALA A 12 -1.66 7.43 -5.72
N SER A 13 -2.95 7.25 -5.97
CA SER A 13 -3.73 8.15 -6.80
C SER A 13 -4.64 9.06 -5.96
N SER A 14 -4.97 8.63 -4.74
CA SER A 14 -5.69 9.48 -3.79
C SER A 14 -5.43 9.02 -2.36
N ASN A 15 -5.58 9.93 -1.41
CA ASN A 15 -5.51 9.62 0.01
C ASN A 15 -6.32 10.65 0.77
N SER A 16 -7.07 10.20 1.77
CA SER A 16 -7.84 11.12 2.61
C SER A 16 -6.91 11.93 3.52
N ALA A 17 -7.45 13.01 4.10
CA ALA A 17 -6.70 13.84 5.03
C ALA A 17 -6.21 13.00 6.22
N GLY A 18 -5.02 13.30 6.71
CA GLY A 18 -4.39 12.58 7.82
C GLY A 18 -3.48 11.46 7.40
N GLY A 19 -3.43 11.09 6.12
CA GLY A 19 -2.48 10.12 5.60
C GLY A 19 -1.19 10.79 5.17
N ASP A 20 -0.08 10.04 5.20
CA ASP A 20 1.24 10.53 4.80
C ASP A 20 1.59 10.19 3.35
N VAL A 21 0.88 9.24 2.75
CA VAL A 21 1.14 8.77 1.38
C VAL A 21 0.55 9.75 0.39
N ASP A 22 1.29 10.06 -0.65
CA ASP A 22 0.81 10.93 -1.74
C ASP A 22 1.22 10.35 -3.11
N ASP A 23 1.01 11.10 -4.18
CA ASP A 23 1.29 10.63 -5.54
C ASP A 23 2.78 10.49 -5.84
N GLN A 24 3.66 10.88 -4.91
CA GLN A 24 5.10 10.67 -5.02
C GLN A 24 5.56 9.38 -4.34
N THR A 25 4.66 8.70 -3.62
CA THR A 25 4.99 7.49 -2.89
C THR A 25 4.85 6.27 -3.80
N LEU A 26 5.92 5.48 -3.90
CA LEU A 26 5.93 4.26 -4.71
C LEU A 26 6.02 3.04 -3.80
N PHE A 27 5.23 2.02 -4.12
CA PHE A 27 5.16 0.77 -3.37
C PHE A 27 5.63 -0.38 -4.26
N SER A 28 6.63 -1.12 -3.80
CA SER A 28 7.14 -2.30 -4.51
C SER A 28 6.64 -3.55 -3.81
N TYR A 29 5.75 -4.28 -4.45
CA TYR A 29 5.11 -5.45 -3.87
C TYR A 29 5.80 -6.75 -4.24
N ARG A 30 5.83 -7.67 -3.28
CA ARG A 30 6.31 -9.04 -3.47
C ARG A 30 5.32 -10.00 -2.82
N GLN A 31 5.30 -11.23 -3.31
CA GLN A 31 4.39 -12.25 -2.80
C GLN A 31 5.02 -13.63 -2.87
N TYR A 32 4.77 -14.43 -1.84
CA TYR A 32 5.10 -15.85 -1.83
C TYR A 32 3.95 -16.59 -1.13
N GLY A 33 3.23 -17.44 -1.88
CA GLY A 33 2.01 -18.07 -1.36
C GLY A 33 1.00 -17.00 -0.97
N ASP A 34 0.49 -17.05 0.23
CA ASP A 34 -0.44 -16.02 0.76
C ASP A 34 0.28 -14.88 1.47
N LEU A 35 1.59 -14.97 1.63
CA LEU A 35 2.38 -13.91 2.24
C LEU A 35 2.65 -12.82 1.23
N VAL A 36 2.33 -11.58 1.60
CA VAL A 36 2.59 -10.42 0.76
C VAL A 36 3.35 -9.39 1.59
N TRP A 37 4.31 -8.71 0.96
CA TRP A 37 5.03 -7.64 1.62
C TRP A 37 5.40 -6.59 0.59
N ALA A 38 5.72 -5.38 1.09
CA ALA A 38 6.10 -4.28 0.24
C ALA A 38 7.07 -3.36 0.95
N THR A 39 7.88 -2.66 0.16
CA THR A 39 8.62 -1.50 0.63
C THR A 39 8.04 -0.28 -0.07
N TYR A 40 8.08 0.88 0.60
CA TYR A 40 7.58 2.09 -0.03
C TYR A 40 8.35 3.32 0.43
N GLN A 41 8.43 4.30 -0.45
CA GLN A 41 9.14 5.55 -0.19
C GLN A 41 8.67 6.61 -1.17
N GLY A 42 8.93 7.86 -0.85
CA GLY A 42 8.61 9.02 -1.69
C GLY A 42 7.65 9.97 -1.00
N GLY A 43 7.64 11.23 -1.43
CA GLY A 43 6.89 12.27 -0.77
C GLY A 43 7.43 12.52 0.63
N ALA A 44 6.58 12.50 1.63
CA ALA A 44 6.96 12.72 3.02
C ALA A 44 7.59 11.49 3.67
N ILE A 45 7.65 10.35 2.97
CA ILE A 45 8.09 9.08 3.54
C ILE A 45 9.53 8.80 3.11
N ALA A 46 10.43 8.69 4.09
CA ALA A 46 11.81 8.32 3.84
C ALA A 46 11.91 6.83 3.47
N PHE A 47 11.25 5.97 4.25
CA PHE A 47 11.23 4.54 3.98
C PHE A 47 10.13 3.86 4.79
N GLY A 48 9.41 2.94 4.16
CA GLY A 48 8.38 2.18 4.82
C GLY A 48 8.40 0.72 4.41
N THR A 49 7.82 -0.12 5.27
CA THR A 49 7.64 -1.54 5.01
C THR A 49 6.24 -1.94 5.38
N MET A 50 5.72 -2.94 4.68
CA MET A 50 4.44 -3.51 5.05
C MET A 50 4.47 -5.02 4.81
N VAL A 51 3.72 -5.75 5.62
CA VAL A 51 3.63 -7.20 5.53
C VAL A 51 2.22 -7.62 5.88
N GLY A 52 1.76 -8.67 5.24
CA GLY A 52 0.44 -9.20 5.52
C GLY A 52 0.12 -10.44 4.73
N VAL A 53 -1.16 -10.71 4.64
CA VAL A 53 -1.66 -11.93 4.00
C VAL A 53 -2.75 -11.60 2.98
N VAL A 54 -2.85 -12.45 1.97
CA VAL A 54 -3.97 -12.45 1.04
C VAL A 54 -5.04 -13.36 1.64
N ARG A 55 -6.23 -12.82 1.87
CA ARG A 55 -7.37 -13.56 2.41
C ARG A 55 -8.07 -14.36 1.31
N GLY A 56 -8.93 -15.29 1.72
CA GLY A 56 -9.66 -16.14 0.79
C GLY A 56 -10.57 -15.38 -0.16
N ASP A 57 -11.04 -14.19 0.25
CA ASP A 57 -11.88 -13.33 -0.61
C ASP A 57 -11.05 -12.41 -1.52
N GLY A 58 -9.71 -12.52 -1.49
CA GLY A 58 -8.83 -11.72 -2.31
C GLY A 58 -8.37 -10.41 -1.68
N THR A 59 -8.90 -10.04 -0.52
CA THR A 59 -8.44 -8.83 0.16
C THR A 59 -7.07 -9.05 0.79
N LEU A 60 -6.33 -7.95 0.99
CA LEU A 60 -5.05 -7.96 1.68
C LEU A 60 -5.24 -7.40 3.08
N ASP A 61 -4.76 -8.14 4.08
CA ASP A 61 -4.75 -7.68 5.46
C ASP A 61 -3.30 -7.37 5.81
N LEU A 62 -2.99 -6.08 5.97
CA LEU A 62 -1.62 -5.58 6.00
C LEU A 62 -1.33 -4.82 7.29
N ARG A 63 -0.08 -4.90 7.71
CA ARG A 63 0.48 -4.03 8.75
C ARG A 63 1.61 -3.24 8.14
N TYR A 64 1.66 -1.94 8.39
CA TYR A 64 2.67 -1.06 7.80
C TYR A 64 3.32 -0.19 8.85
N GLN A 65 4.55 0.23 8.54
CA GLN A 65 5.30 1.19 9.35
C GLN A 65 6.26 1.94 8.45
N HIS A 66 6.49 3.20 8.78
CA HIS A 66 7.45 3.99 8.02
C HIS A 66 8.09 5.09 8.88
N VAL A 67 9.18 5.62 8.36
CA VAL A 67 9.87 6.77 8.92
C VAL A 67 9.67 7.94 7.97
N SER A 68 9.22 9.07 8.51
CA SER A 68 9.05 10.28 7.70
C SER A 68 10.39 10.96 7.45
N LEU A 69 10.42 11.91 6.50
CA LEU A 69 11.62 12.70 6.22
C LEU A 69 12.08 13.51 7.44
N THR A 70 11.17 13.80 8.36
CA THR A 70 11.50 14.52 9.60
C THR A 70 11.88 13.60 10.76
N GLY A 71 11.92 12.27 10.52
CA GLY A 71 12.39 11.29 11.50
C GLY A 71 11.29 10.68 12.36
N GLY A 72 10.03 11.08 12.19
CA GLY A 72 8.93 10.49 12.96
C GLY A 72 8.64 9.07 12.49
N ILE A 73 8.35 8.18 13.43
CA ILE A 73 8.00 6.79 13.13
C ILE A 73 6.51 6.62 13.32
N LYS A 74 5.85 6.05 12.29
CA LYS A 74 4.42 5.79 12.32
C LYS A 74 4.13 4.39 11.84
N GLY A 75 3.04 3.81 12.30
CA GLY A 75 2.59 2.52 11.86
C GLY A 75 1.09 2.39 11.94
N GLY A 76 0.56 1.39 11.24
CA GLY A 76 -0.86 1.15 11.21
C GLY A 76 -1.22 -0.16 10.56
N ARG A 77 -2.51 -0.30 10.32
CA ARG A 77 -3.05 -1.46 9.62
C ARG A 77 -3.90 -1.00 8.46
N CYS A 78 -3.98 -1.84 7.44
CA CYS A 78 -4.66 -1.53 6.20
C CYS A 78 -5.33 -2.79 5.67
N VAL A 79 -6.57 -2.65 5.20
CA VAL A 79 -7.21 -3.68 4.40
C VAL A 79 -7.33 -3.12 2.99
N SER A 80 -6.80 -3.87 2.02
CA SER A 80 -6.82 -3.48 0.62
C SER A 80 -7.75 -4.39 -0.15
N THR A 81 -8.64 -3.79 -0.94
CA THR A 81 -9.57 -4.53 -1.80
C THR A 81 -9.16 -4.31 -3.25
N PRO A 82 -8.77 -5.37 -3.97
CA PRO A 82 -8.28 -5.23 -5.33
C PRO A 82 -9.40 -5.07 -6.33
N GLU A 83 -9.10 -4.31 -7.39
CA GLU A 83 -9.93 -4.17 -8.57
C GLU A 83 -9.02 -4.29 -9.79
N VAL A 84 -9.33 -5.20 -10.69
CA VAL A 84 -8.61 -5.29 -11.97
C VAL A 84 -9.24 -4.28 -12.91
N ILE A 85 -8.46 -3.33 -13.41
CA ILE A 85 -8.98 -2.25 -14.23
C ILE A 85 -8.80 -2.52 -15.72
N ASP A 86 -7.60 -2.43 -16.25
CA ASP A 86 -7.37 -2.71 -17.67
C ASP A 86 -6.09 -3.52 -17.82
N ASN A 87 -6.03 -4.39 -18.83
CA ASN A 87 -4.81 -5.16 -19.17
C ASN A 87 -4.14 -5.79 -17.94
N ASP A 88 -4.95 -6.35 -17.02
CA ASP A 88 -4.49 -6.95 -15.75
C ASP A 88 -3.84 -5.96 -14.78
N ARG A 89 -4.00 -4.65 -15.01
CA ARG A 89 -3.53 -3.63 -14.08
C ARG A 89 -4.45 -3.59 -12.87
N VAL A 90 -3.88 -3.52 -11.69
CA VAL A 90 -4.61 -3.60 -10.42
C VAL A 90 -4.69 -2.23 -9.77
N ARG A 91 -5.85 -1.92 -9.24
CA ARG A 91 -6.10 -0.79 -8.35
C ARG A 91 -6.45 -1.35 -6.99
N LEU A 92 -5.85 -0.83 -5.93
CA LEU A 92 -6.15 -1.24 -4.55
C LEU A 92 -6.92 -0.13 -3.85
N HIS A 93 -8.11 -0.47 -3.38
CA HIS A 93 -8.92 0.41 -2.54
C HIS A 93 -8.58 0.10 -1.10
N GLU A 94 -8.00 1.06 -0.40
CA GLU A 94 -7.40 0.85 0.92
C GLU A 94 -8.21 1.52 2.00
N SER A 95 -8.41 0.79 3.11
CA SER A 95 -8.96 1.32 4.34
C SER A 95 -7.87 1.19 5.39
N TRP A 96 -7.37 2.31 5.92
CA TRP A 96 -6.23 2.30 6.82
C TRP A 96 -6.57 2.96 8.16
N GLU A 97 -5.78 2.61 9.17
CA GLU A 97 -5.91 3.14 10.52
C GLU A 97 -4.53 3.26 11.13
N TRP A 98 -4.24 4.40 11.75
CA TRP A 98 -3.01 4.58 12.52
C TRP A 98 -3.10 3.80 13.83
N THR A 99 -2.02 3.09 14.18
CA THR A 99 -1.91 2.39 15.47
C THR A 99 -0.72 2.89 16.28
N GLU A 100 0.18 3.65 15.64
CA GLU A 100 1.36 4.22 16.30
C GLU A 100 1.77 5.52 15.60
N GLY A 101 2.08 6.54 16.37
CA GLY A 101 2.62 7.79 15.84
C GLY A 101 1.60 8.70 15.19
N GLY A 102 0.34 8.32 15.15
CA GLY A 102 -0.74 9.09 14.55
C GLY A 102 -2.08 8.63 15.08
N TYR A 103 -3.14 9.34 14.70
CA TYR A 103 -4.51 9.05 15.12
C TYR A 103 -5.43 9.04 13.91
N GLY A 104 -6.49 8.26 14.04
CA GLY A 104 -7.56 8.25 13.07
C GLY A 104 -7.38 7.20 12.00
N ALA A 105 -8.31 7.24 11.07
CA ALA A 105 -8.42 6.28 9.99
C ALA A 105 -8.82 7.02 8.72
N GLY A 106 -8.62 6.37 7.59
CA GLY A 106 -8.99 6.96 6.31
C GLY A 106 -8.99 5.93 5.20
N THR A 107 -9.09 6.44 3.99
CA THR A 107 -9.08 5.62 2.78
C THR A 107 -8.08 6.18 1.79
N SER A 108 -7.58 5.31 0.94
CA SER A 108 -6.67 5.69 -0.13
C SER A 108 -6.88 4.77 -1.32
N ILE A 109 -6.34 5.17 -2.46
CA ILE A 109 -6.34 4.34 -3.66
C ILE A 109 -4.92 4.34 -4.20
N VAL A 110 -4.38 3.16 -4.44
CA VAL A 110 -3.11 3.02 -5.15
C VAL A 110 -3.38 2.27 -6.44
N GLU A 111 -2.67 2.66 -7.49
CA GLU A 111 -2.81 2.06 -8.81
C GLU A 111 -1.47 1.55 -9.28
N GLN A 112 -1.52 0.41 -9.96
CA GLN A 112 -0.31 -0.18 -10.50
C GLN A 112 0.29 0.73 -11.56
N VAL A 113 1.60 0.93 -11.46
CA VAL A 113 2.37 1.68 -12.44
C VAL A 113 2.90 0.68 -13.46
N MET A 114 2.52 0.88 -14.71
CA MET A 114 3.02 0.01 -15.78
C MET A 114 4.37 0.54 -16.26
N PRO A 115 5.34 -0.36 -16.52
CA PRO A 115 6.62 0.10 -17.03
C PRO A 115 6.46 0.77 -18.40
N SER A 116 7.22 1.83 -18.60
CA SER A 116 7.33 2.46 -19.91
C SER A 116 8.11 1.56 -20.85
N THR A 117 7.64 1.43 -22.07
CA THR A 117 8.34 0.67 -23.09
C THR A 117 8.97 1.59 -24.13
#